data_8c28dd006296010ceb05cbe0db612477
#
_entry.id   8c28dd006296010ceb05cbe0db612477
#
_cell.length_a   1.000
_cell.length_b   1.000
_cell.length_c   1.000
_cell.angle_alpha   90.00
_cell.angle_beta   90.00
_cell.angle_gamma   90.00
#
_symmetry.space_group_name_H-M   'P 1'
#
loop_
_entity.id
_entity.type
_entity.pdbx_description
1 polymer ?
#
loop_
_entity_poly.entity_id
_entity_poly.type
_entity_poly.pdbx_seq_one_letter_code
_entity_poly.pdbx_strand_id
1 'polypeptide(L)'
;EKTARLRIAYMDIITKLYRDCFSRKLGDWCRARGVAYIGHVIEDQNCHTRLGHGAGHYFRSLEGQDMAGIDVVLRQIMPGMSHYKHTAVAYGGGTDPAFFDYLLAKLGASLADIQPHMRGRVMCEIYGAYGWAEGVPTMKWLTDHMLVRGVNCFVPHAFTSAFPDPDCPPHFYARGHNPQFRDFGLLMRYTNAMCHLLSGGRRIVSAAILYHAEAEWSGEGFMYT
;
A
#
# COMPACT_ATOMS: atom_id res chain seq x y z
N GLU A 1 -30.39 10.50 -9.95
CA GLU A 1 -30.28 11.00 -8.57
C GLU A 1 -30.67 9.92 -7.53
N LYS A 2 -31.86 9.27 -7.63
CA LYS A 2 -32.29 8.23 -6.67
C LYS A 2 -31.30 7.05 -6.62
N THR A 3 -30.84 6.57 -7.77
CA THR A 3 -29.89 5.46 -7.87
C THR A 3 -28.54 5.79 -7.20
N ALA A 4 -28.02 7.02 -7.43
CA ALA A 4 -26.79 7.46 -6.79
C ALA A 4 -26.90 7.48 -5.25
N ARG A 5 -28.01 8.00 -4.72
CA ARG A 5 -28.27 7.99 -3.26
C ARG A 5 -28.35 6.60 -2.69
N LEU A 6 -28.98 5.66 -3.39
CA LEU A 6 -29.05 4.26 -2.97
C LEU A 6 -27.68 3.59 -2.97
N ARG A 7 -26.85 3.84 -4.02
CA ARG A 7 -25.48 3.33 -4.07
C ARG A 7 -24.62 3.86 -2.92
N ILE A 8 -24.69 5.15 -2.64
CA ILE A 8 -23.97 5.77 -1.52
C ILE A 8 -24.41 5.13 -0.20
N ALA A 9 -25.72 5.03 0.06
CA ALA A 9 -26.25 4.45 1.28
C ALA A 9 -25.82 2.98 1.46
N TYR A 10 -25.88 2.18 0.38
CA TYR A 10 -25.44 0.79 0.37
C TYR A 10 -23.94 0.67 0.70
N MET A 11 -23.09 1.42 0.00
CA MET A 11 -21.65 1.38 0.20
C MET A 11 -21.24 1.91 1.58
N ASP A 12 -21.92 2.93 2.08
CA ASP A 12 -21.69 3.42 3.44
C ASP A 12 -21.93 2.33 4.50
N ILE A 13 -23.02 1.57 4.36
CA ILE A 13 -23.34 0.44 5.26
C ILE A 13 -22.30 -0.67 5.12
N ILE A 14 -22.02 -1.13 3.90
CA ILE A 14 -21.10 -2.25 3.65
C ILE A 14 -19.70 -1.94 4.16
N THR A 15 -19.18 -0.74 3.89
CA THR A 15 -17.84 -0.35 4.33
C THR A 15 -17.73 -0.17 5.84
N LYS A 16 -18.80 0.25 6.51
CA LYS A 16 -18.88 0.27 7.99
C LYS A 16 -18.92 -1.14 8.55
N LEU A 17 -19.70 -2.04 7.96
CA LEU A 17 -19.73 -3.44 8.38
C LEU A 17 -18.37 -4.12 8.20
N TYR A 18 -17.68 -3.88 7.07
CA TYR A 18 -16.31 -4.38 6.87
C TYR A 18 -15.37 -3.89 7.97
N ARG A 19 -15.38 -2.59 8.25
CA ARG A 19 -14.60 -2.00 9.34
C ARG A 19 -14.89 -2.67 10.69
N ASP A 20 -16.15 -2.74 11.07
CA ASP A 20 -16.54 -3.12 12.44
C ASP A 20 -16.53 -4.65 12.64
N CYS A 21 -16.94 -5.43 11.64
CA CYS A 21 -17.05 -6.88 11.73
C CYS A 21 -15.78 -7.63 11.30
N PHE A 22 -14.88 -7.00 10.56
CA PHE A 22 -13.63 -7.60 10.11
C PHE A 22 -12.42 -6.84 10.63
N SER A 23 -12.14 -5.65 10.12
CA SER A 23 -10.90 -4.94 10.39
C SER A 23 -10.65 -4.69 11.88
N ARG A 24 -11.60 -4.04 12.57
CA ARG A 24 -11.50 -3.76 14.00
C ARG A 24 -11.52 -5.04 14.83
N LYS A 25 -12.41 -5.98 14.51
CA LYS A 25 -12.54 -7.22 15.24
C LYS A 25 -11.27 -8.05 15.20
N LEU A 26 -10.62 -8.13 14.02
CA LEU A 26 -9.35 -8.82 13.88
C LEU A 26 -8.22 -8.09 14.62
N GLY A 27 -8.16 -6.76 14.49
CA GLY A 27 -7.20 -5.94 15.23
C GLY A 27 -7.33 -6.07 16.74
N ASP A 28 -8.56 -6.04 17.27
CA ASP A 28 -8.81 -6.22 18.71
C ASP A 28 -8.39 -7.62 19.18
N TRP A 29 -8.68 -8.65 18.37
CA TRP A 29 -8.26 -10.02 18.67
C TRP A 29 -6.72 -10.15 18.72
N CYS A 30 -6.00 -9.54 17.78
CA CYS A 30 -4.55 -9.51 17.73
C CYS A 30 -3.96 -8.77 18.94
N ARG A 31 -4.43 -7.57 19.22
CA ARG A 31 -3.97 -6.73 20.34
C ARG A 31 -4.20 -7.42 21.69
N ALA A 32 -5.33 -8.11 21.86
CA ALA A 32 -5.60 -8.89 23.09
C ALA A 32 -4.60 -10.03 23.31
N ARG A 33 -3.81 -10.39 22.28
CA ARG A 33 -2.75 -11.43 22.33
C ARG A 33 -1.35 -10.86 22.23
N GLY A 34 -1.18 -9.53 22.29
CA GLY A 34 0.11 -8.88 22.18
C GLY A 34 0.73 -8.95 20.79
N VAL A 35 -0.08 -9.15 19.75
CA VAL A 35 0.35 -9.24 18.36
C VAL A 35 -0.17 -8.03 17.59
N ALA A 36 0.69 -7.39 16.78
CA ALA A 36 0.27 -6.32 15.89
C ALA A 36 -0.41 -6.88 14.64
N TYR A 37 -1.51 -6.24 14.23
CA TYR A 37 -2.19 -6.51 12.98
C TYR A 37 -1.75 -5.46 11.95
N ILE A 38 -1.08 -5.91 10.89
CA ILE A 38 -0.60 -5.06 9.80
C ILE A 38 -0.91 -5.71 8.45
N GLY A 39 -0.93 -4.93 7.39
CA GLY A 39 -1.15 -5.36 6.02
C GLY A 39 -1.70 -4.24 5.17
N HIS A 40 -2.06 -4.56 3.95
CA HIS A 40 -2.74 -3.67 3.01
C HIS A 40 -4.02 -4.34 2.49
N VAL A 41 -4.84 -3.60 1.76
CA VAL A 41 -5.93 -4.20 0.98
C VAL A 41 -5.37 -4.76 -0.33
N ILE A 42 -6.21 -5.47 -1.09
CA ILE A 42 -5.81 -6.06 -2.37
C ILE A 42 -5.10 -5.01 -3.23
N GLU A 43 -4.14 -5.47 -4.03
CA GLU A 43 -3.32 -4.71 -4.98
C GLU A 43 -3.72 -3.23 -5.12
N ASP A 44 -2.88 -2.32 -4.66
CA ASP A 44 -3.19 -0.88 -4.59
C ASP A 44 -3.23 -0.24 -5.98
N GLN A 45 -4.31 -0.48 -6.70
CA GLN A 45 -4.51 -0.06 -8.09
C GLN A 45 -5.58 1.03 -8.25
N ASN A 46 -5.75 1.89 -7.24
CA ASN A 46 -6.77 2.92 -7.20
C ASN A 46 -8.23 2.39 -7.26
N CYS A 47 -8.44 1.19 -6.74
CA CYS A 47 -9.74 0.52 -6.70
C CYS A 47 -10.31 0.36 -5.29
N HIS A 48 -9.79 1.10 -4.32
CA HIS A 48 -10.16 0.97 -2.90
C HIS A 48 -11.64 1.22 -2.62
N THR A 49 -12.30 2.03 -3.45
CA THR A 49 -13.72 2.36 -3.31
C THR A 49 -14.65 1.32 -3.94
N ARG A 50 -14.08 0.28 -4.58
CA ARG A 50 -14.86 -0.79 -5.23
C ARG A 50 -14.89 -2.05 -4.38
N LEU A 51 -16.04 -2.72 -4.40
CA LEU A 51 -16.16 -4.08 -3.86
C LEU A 51 -15.59 -5.08 -4.88
N GLY A 52 -14.93 -6.13 -4.37
CA GLY A 52 -14.32 -7.16 -5.20
C GLY A 52 -12.91 -6.80 -5.71
N HIS A 53 -12.56 -5.53 -5.76
CA HIS A 53 -11.22 -5.03 -6.09
C HIS A 53 -10.56 -4.31 -4.92
N GLY A 54 -11.33 -4.02 -3.90
CA GLY A 54 -10.96 -3.44 -2.63
C GLY A 54 -12.09 -3.63 -1.65
N ALA A 55 -11.98 -3.07 -0.46
CA ALA A 55 -12.99 -3.17 0.59
C ALA A 55 -14.00 -2.00 0.59
N GLY A 56 -14.04 -1.24 -0.49
CA GLY A 56 -14.98 -0.14 -0.71
C GLY A 56 -14.57 1.19 -0.10
N HIS A 57 -13.57 1.24 0.77
CA HIS A 57 -13.09 2.49 1.39
C HIS A 57 -11.73 2.28 2.04
N TYR A 58 -10.69 2.92 1.57
CA TYR A 58 -9.31 2.72 2.07
C TYR A 58 -9.22 2.91 3.59
N PHE A 59 -9.64 4.08 4.10
CA PHE A 59 -9.48 4.41 5.51
C PHE A 59 -10.27 3.49 6.44
N ARG A 60 -11.50 3.13 6.08
CA ARG A 60 -12.35 2.23 6.88
C ARG A 60 -11.82 0.79 6.89
N SER A 61 -11.30 0.33 5.74
CA SER A 61 -10.83 -1.05 5.62
C SER A 61 -9.63 -1.36 6.50
N LEU A 62 -8.75 -0.40 6.72
CA LEU A 62 -7.52 -0.57 7.47
C LEU A 62 -7.57 0.00 8.90
N GLU A 63 -8.70 0.57 9.31
CA GLU A 63 -8.83 1.27 10.59
C GLU A 63 -8.50 0.39 11.82
N GLY A 64 -8.74 -0.91 11.72
CA GLY A 64 -8.42 -1.87 12.80
C GLY A 64 -6.95 -2.26 12.89
N GLN A 65 -6.12 -1.90 11.93
CA GLN A 65 -4.71 -2.25 11.91
C GLN A 65 -3.87 -1.37 12.84
N ASP A 66 -2.69 -1.87 13.25
CA ASP A 66 -1.74 -1.15 14.09
C ASP A 66 -0.73 -0.30 13.29
N MET A 67 -0.71 -0.47 11.98
CA MET A 67 -0.04 0.39 11.01
C MET A 67 -0.92 0.54 9.78
N ALA A 68 -0.92 1.70 9.17
CA ALA A 68 -1.48 1.84 7.83
C ALA A 68 -0.65 1.02 6.83
N GLY A 69 -1.27 0.47 5.80
CA GLY A 69 -0.57 -0.36 4.83
C GLY A 69 -0.91 -0.01 3.39
N ILE A 70 0.10 -0.16 2.54
CA ILE A 70 0.02 -0.07 1.09
C ILE A 70 0.96 -1.11 0.47
N ASP A 71 0.82 -1.37 -0.83
CA ASP A 71 1.84 -2.07 -1.61
C ASP A 71 2.30 -1.24 -2.81
N VAL A 72 3.55 -1.49 -3.24
CA VAL A 72 4.14 -0.96 -4.46
C VAL A 72 4.81 -2.10 -5.19
N VAL A 73 4.07 -2.71 -6.08
CA VAL A 73 4.40 -3.93 -6.80
C VAL A 73 4.10 -3.77 -8.29
N LEU A 74 4.33 -4.81 -9.11
CA LEU A 74 3.90 -4.85 -10.52
C LEU A 74 4.44 -3.68 -11.38
N ARG A 75 5.59 -3.11 -11.04
CA ARG A 75 6.16 -1.92 -11.71
C ARG A 75 5.24 -0.69 -11.68
N GLN A 76 4.41 -0.56 -10.66
CA GLN A 76 3.50 0.58 -10.48
C GLN A 76 4.23 1.92 -10.48
N ILE A 77 5.45 1.95 -9.95
CA ILE A 77 6.31 3.13 -9.93
C ILE A 77 7.64 2.78 -10.59
N MET A 78 8.00 3.52 -11.64
CA MET A 78 9.26 3.32 -12.35
C MET A 78 9.97 4.67 -12.56
N PRO A 79 11.29 4.76 -12.31
CA PRO A 79 12.05 5.98 -12.55
C PRO A 79 11.88 6.47 -13.99
N GLY A 80 11.50 7.72 -14.16
CA GLY A 80 11.32 8.36 -15.47
C GLY A 80 10.05 7.98 -16.24
N MET A 81 9.16 7.20 -15.63
CA MET A 81 7.93 6.71 -16.28
C MET A 81 6.65 7.28 -15.66
N SER A 82 6.69 8.50 -15.14
CA SER A 82 5.54 9.15 -14.48
C SER A 82 4.32 9.38 -15.38
N HIS A 83 4.46 9.15 -16.69
CA HIS A 83 3.35 9.23 -17.64
C HIS A 83 2.93 7.86 -18.21
N TYR A 84 3.51 6.80 -17.70
CA TYR A 84 3.21 5.45 -18.19
C TYR A 84 1.93 4.92 -17.54
N LYS A 85 0.89 4.74 -18.34
CA LYS A 85 -0.33 4.08 -17.89
C LYS A 85 -0.15 2.56 -17.93
N HIS A 86 -0.28 1.91 -16.78
CA HIS A 86 -0.31 0.47 -16.70
C HIS A 86 -1.56 -0.09 -17.39
N THR A 87 -1.37 -0.81 -18.47
CA THR A 87 -2.46 -1.46 -19.22
C THR A 87 -2.73 -2.89 -18.73
N ALA A 88 -1.78 -3.49 -18.06
CA ALA A 88 -1.80 -4.90 -17.65
C ALA A 88 -2.35 -5.12 -16.24
N VAL A 89 -3.31 -4.33 -15.83
CA VAL A 89 -3.88 -4.52 -14.52
C VAL A 89 -5.00 -5.54 -14.59
N ALA A 90 -4.96 -6.51 -13.70
CA ALA A 90 -5.88 -7.65 -13.63
C ALA A 90 -7.38 -7.28 -13.56
N TYR A 91 -7.71 -6.00 -13.49
CA TYR A 91 -9.05 -5.50 -13.20
C TYR A 91 -9.57 -4.42 -14.16
N GLY A 92 -9.03 -4.35 -15.38
CA GLY A 92 -9.74 -3.71 -16.48
C GLY A 92 -9.74 -2.20 -16.55
N GLY A 93 -8.59 -1.57 -16.37
CA GLY A 93 -8.43 -0.14 -16.63
C GLY A 93 -7.04 0.34 -16.24
N GLY A 94 -6.40 1.15 -17.09
CA GLY A 94 -5.11 1.73 -16.76
C GLY A 94 -5.25 2.74 -15.60
N THR A 95 -4.59 2.49 -14.49
CA THR A 95 -4.51 3.48 -13.40
C THR A 95 -3.60 4.63 -13.82
N ASP A 96 -4.03 5.86 -13.54
CA ASP A 96 -3.19 7.03 -13.77
C ASP A 96 -1.91 6.93 -12.92
N PRO A 97 -0.71 7.04 -13.49
CA PRO A 97 0.55 6.94 -12.74
C PRO A 97 0.66 7.98 -11.63
N ALA A 98 -0.02 9.12 -11.72
CA ALA A 98 -0.06 10.11 -10.65
C ALA A 98 -0.67 9.55 -9.33
N PHE A 99 -1.54 8.55 -9.42
CA PHE A 99 -2.03 7.84 -8.24
C PHE A 99 -0.88 7.16 -7.49
N PHE A 100 -0.06 6.39 -8.19
CA PHE A 100 1.05 5.67 -7.57
C PHE A 100 2.16 6.61 -7.11
N ASP A 101 2.55 7.56 -7.96
CA ASP A 101 3.67 8.47 -7.69
C ASP A 101 3.38 9.44 -6.54
N TYR A 102 2.13 9.88 -6.40
CA TYR A 102 1.82 10.99 -5.47
C TYR A 102 0.78 10.63 -4.40
N LEU A 103 -0.25 9.86 -4.73
CA LEU A 103 -1.39 9.69 -3.86
C LEU A 103 -1.29 8.47 -2.95
N LEU A 104 -0.86 7.32 -3.47
CA LEU A 104 -0.90 6.03 -2.76
C LEU A 104 -0.20 6.10 -1.39
N ALA A 105 1.06 6.50 -1.36
CA ALA A 105 1.79 6.63 -0.09
C ALA A 105 1.17 7.66 0.86
N LYS A 106 0.50 8.70 0.32
CA LYS A 106 -0.20 9.70 1.12
C LYS A 106 -1.48 9.17 1.75
N LEU A 107 -2.16 8.22 1.13
CA LEU A 107 -3.29 7.52 1.78
C LEU A 107 -2.82 6.81 3.06
N GLY A 108 -1.73 6.03 2.97
CA GLY A 108 -1.12 5.37 4.13
C GLY A 108 -0.69 6.38 5.20
N ALA A 109 0.07 7.40 4.79
CA ALA A 109 0.55 8.44 5.70
C ALA A 109 -0.60 9.15 6.42
N SER A 110 -1.66 9.51 5.69
CA SER A 110 -2.84 10.18 6.25
C SER A 110 -3.59 9.28 7.22
N LEU A 111 -3.81 8.01 6.88
CA LEU A 111 -4.46 7.06 7.77
C LEU A 111 -3.70 6.93 9.09
N ALA A 112 -2.37 6.76 9.01
CA ALA A 112 -1.54 6.64 10.20
C ALA A 112 -1.51 7.90 11.08
N ASP A 113 -1.74 9.08 10.50
CA ASP A 113 -1.81 10.34 11.25
C ASP A 113 -3.17 10.56 11.92
N ILE A 114 -4.27 10.17 11.26
CA ILE A 114 -5.62 10.35 11.81
C ILE A 114 -6.03 9.26 12.80
N GLN A 115 -5.30 8.13 12.83
CA GLN A 115 -5.54 7.04 13.76
C GLN A 115 -4.47 7.01 14.86
N PRO A 116 -4.75 7.51 16.08
CA PRO A 116 -3.73 7.67 17.13
C PRO A 116 -3.01 6.37 17.51
N HIS A 117 -3.69 5.23 17.45
CA HIS A 117 -3.10 3.93 17.80
C HIS A 117 -2.04 3.47 16.78
N MET A 118 -2.08 3.95 15.55
CA MET A 118 -1.06 3.65 14.53
C MET A 118 0.25 4.42 14.74
N ARG A 119 0.24 5.51 15.52
CA ARG A 119 1.42 6.30 15.90
C ARG A 119 2.24 6.78 14.70
N GLY A 120 1.60 7.15 13.60
CA GLY A 120 2.27 7.57 12.37
C GLY A 120 3.04 6.45 11.64
N ARG A 121 2.77 5.17 11.94
CA ARG A 121 3.44 4.01 11.33
C ARG A 121 2.74 3.61 10.04
N VAL A 122 3.52 3.50 8.98
CA VAL A 122 3.06 3.13 7.64
C VAL A 122 3.92 2.01 7.09
N MET A 123 3.28 0.89 6.78
CA MET A 123 3.89 -0.27 6.14
C MET A 123 3.73 -0.17 4.63
N CYS A 124 4.73 -0.59 3.88
CA CYS A 124 4.67 -0.81 2.44
C CYS A 124 5.24 -2.18 2.10
N GLU A 125 4.43 -3.03 1.46
CA GLU A 125 4.96 -4.14 0.70
C GLU A 125 5.59 -3.60 -0.58
N ILE A 126 6.81 -4.05 -0.93
CA ILE A 126 7.60 -3.38 -1.97
C ILE A 126 8.46 -4.36 -2.77
N TYR A 127 8.72 -4.04 -4.03
CA TYR A 127 9.55 -4.75 -5.01
C TYR A 127 8.89 -5.92 -5.71
N GLY A 128 7.77 -6.43 -5.24
CA GLY A 128 7.09 -7.60 -5.82
C GLY A 128 6.76 -7.43 -7.29
N ALA A 129 7.01 -8.49 -8.08
CA ALA A 129 6.69 -8.55 -9.51
C ALA A 129 7.36 -7.47 -10.40
N TYR A 130 8.45 -6.86 -9.95
CA TYR A 130 9.28 -6.00 -10.79
C TYR A 130 10.15 -6.81 -11.77
N GLY A 131 10.36 -8.09 -11.47
CA GLY A 131 11.15 -8.99 -12.28
C GLY A 131 12.62 -9.05 -11.86
N TRP A 132 13.35 -10.04 -12.39
CA TRP A 132 14.77 -10.24 -12.08
C TRP A 132 15.69 -9.09 -12.56
N ALA A 133 15.20 -8.24 -13.46
CA ALA A 133 15.94 -7.06 -13.91
C ALA A 133 15.94 -5.92 -12.88
N GLU A 134 15.11 -6.02 -11.82
CA GLU A 134 15.13 -5.04 -10.74
C GLU A 134 16.42 -5.16 -9.94
N GLY A 135 17.27 -4.16 -10.08
CA GLY A 135 18.53 -4.09 -9.35
C GLY A 135 18.41 -3.27 -8.07
N VAL A 136 19.36 -3.47 -7.15
CA VAL A 136 19.45 -2.73 -5.89
C VAL A 136 19.38 -1.19 -6.07
N PRO A 137 19.92 -0.57 -7.13
CA PRO A 137 19.75 0.87 -7.36
C PRO A 137 18.27 1.28 -7.53
N THR A 138 17.47 0.49 -8.26
CA THR A 138 16.04 0.75 -8.43
C THR A 138 15.30 0.55 -7.11
N MET A 139 15.61 -0.51 -6.38
CA MET A 139 15.05 -0.76 -5.04
C MET A 139 15.34 0.40 -4.08
N LYS A 140 16.59 0.91 -4.11
CA LYS A 140 17.00 2.08 -3.31
C LYS A 140 16.16 3.31 -3.65
N TRP A 141 16.00 3.58 -4.95
CA TRP A 141 15.19 4.70 -5.42
C TRP A 141 13.72 4.58 -4.98
N LEU A 142 13.11 3.38 -5.14
CA LEU A 142 11.75 3.12 -4.68
C LEU A 142 11.61 3.32 -3.17
N THR A 143 12.56 2.80 -2.40
CA THR A 143 12.60 3.00 -0.94
C THR A 143 12.61 4.47 -0.59
N ASP A 144 13.49 5.27 -1.19
CA ASP A 144 13.58 6.72 -0.94
C ASP A 144 12.30 7.43 -1.35
N HIS A 145 11.73 7.07 -2.49
CA HIS A 145 10.47 7.61 -2.98
C HIS A 145 9.34 7.42 -1.96
N MET A 146 9.27 6.26 -1.32
CA MET A 146 8.28 5.96 -0.27
C MET A 146 8.61 6.65 1.05
N LEU A 147 9.89 6.65 1.49
CA LEU A 147 10.33 7.29 2.73
C LEU A 147 9.94 8.77 2.78
N VAL A 148 10.22 9.53 1.71
CA VAL A 148 9.91 10.96 1.66
C VAL A 148 8.41 11.25 1.62
N ARG A 149 7.59 10.24 1.37
CA ARG A 149 6.12 10.33 1.36
C ARG A 149 5.47 9.84 2.66
N GLY A 150 6.28 9.35 3.60
CA GLY A 150 5.84 9.02 4.95
C GLY A 150 5.75 7.54 5.27
N VAL A 151 6.18 6.65 4.37
CA VAL A 151 6.36 5.22 4.69
C VAL A 151 7.59 5.08 5.61
N ASN A 152 7.46 4.27 6.66
CA ASN A 152 8.54 4.05 7.63
C ASN A 152 8.63 2.60 8.13
N CYS A 153 8.02 1.67 7.39
CA CYS A 153 8.16 0.23 7.57
C CYS A 153 8.07 -0.44 6.20
N PHE A 154 9.00 -1.32 5.87
CA PHE A 154 9.01 -2.00 4.57
C PHE A 154 8.95 -3.51 4.75
N VAL A 155 8.18 -4.16 3.88
CA VAL A 155 8.08 -5.61 3.75
C VAL A 155 8.54 -5.97 2.33
N PRO A 156 9.82 -6.33 2.14
CA PRO A 156 10.34 -6.67 0.83
C PRO A 156 9.71 -7.95 0.29
N HIS A 157 9.14 -7.91 -0.90
CA HIS A 157 8.66 -9.08 -1.62
C HIS A 157 9.76 -9.58 -2.60
N ALA A 158 10.30 -10.85 -2.48
CA ALA A 158 9.98 -11.70 -1.37
C ALA A 158 11.14 -12.62 -0.99
N PHE A 159 11.07 -13.11 0.24
CA PHE A 159 11.85 -14.26 0.66
C PHE A 159 11.00 -15.51 0.47
N THR A 160 11.54 -16.52 -0.23
CA THR A 160 10.88 -17.80 -0.47
C THR A 160 11.78 -18.95 -0.04
N SER A 161 11.17 -20.04 0.38
CA SER A 161 11.86 -21.30 0.68
C SER A 161 12.06 -22.19 -0.55
N ALA A 162 11.35 -21.91 -1.64
CA ALA A 162 11.47 -22.65 -2.91
C ALA A 162 12.59 -22.05 -3.78
N PHE A 163 13.34 -22.92 -4.46
CA PHE A 163 14.32 -22.52 -5.47
C PHE A 163 14.36 -23.53 -6.62
N PRO A 164 14.20 -23.08 -7.88
CA PRO A 164 13.72 -21.75 -8.28
C PRO A 164 12.24 -21.54 -7.93
N ASP A 165 11.87 -20.28 -7.68
CA ASP A 165 10.49 -19.88 -7.52
C ASP A 165 10.12 -18.91 -8.66
N PRO A 166 9.18 -19.26 -9.55
CA PRO A 166 8.81 -18.42 -10.69
C PRO A 166 7.82 -17.30 -10.31
N ASP A 167 7.23 -17.36 -9.11
CA ASP A 167 6.18 -16.43 -8.71
C ASP A 167 6.73 -15.05 -8.37
N CYS A 168 6.22 -14.04 -9.07
CA CYS A 168 6.41 -12.62 -8.76
C CYS A 168 7.84 -12.18 -8.35
N PRO A 169 8.91 -12.48 -9.16
CA PRO A 169 10.27 -12.08 -8.81
C PRO A 169 10.41 -10.56 -8.69
N PRO A 170 11.42 -10.04 -7.95
CA PRO A 170 12.64 -10.72 -7.52
C PRO A 170 12.48 -11.49 -6.20
N HIS A 171 13.34 -12.51 -6.01
CA HIS A 171 13.43 -13.25 -4.76
C HIS A 171 14.82 -13.07 -4.12
N PHE A 172 14.85 -12.90 -2.79
CA PHE A 172 16.07 -12.60 -2.05
C PHE A 172 16.69 -13.86 -1.47
N TYR A 173 17.26 -14.69 -2.36
CA TYR A 173 17.95 -15.91 -1.97
C TYR A 173 19.33 -15.63 -1.42
N ALA A 174 19.64 -16.23 -0.28
CA ALA A 174 20.98 -16.26 0.28
C ALA A 174 21.88 -17.32 -0.40
N ARG A 175 23.14 -17.37 -0.01
CA ARG A 175 24.11 -18.43 -0.38
C ARG A 175 24.35 -18.59 -1.89
N GLY A 176 24.42 -17.47 -2.62
CA GLY A 176 24.76 -17.46 -4.05
C GLY A 176 23.60 -17.68 -5.01
N HIS A 177 22.40 -17.94 -4.53
CA HIS A 177 21.22 -18.06 -5.40
C HIS A 177 20.72 -16.71 -5.93
N ASN A 178 21.03 -15.61 -5.23
CA ASN A 178 20.84 -14.25 -5.74
C ASN A 178 22.17 -13.51 -5.67
N PRO A 179 22.77 -13.12 -6.82
CA PRO A 179 24.06 -12.42 -6.85
C PRO A 179 24.03 -11.06 -6.16
N GLN A 180 22.86 -10.43 -6.04
CA GLN A 180 22.68 -9.14 -5.38
C GLN A 180 22.40 -9.22 -3.86
N PHE A 181 22.35 -10.43 -3.28
CA PHE A 181 21.96 -10.60 -1.87
C PHE A 181 22.82 -9.80 -0.90
N ARG A 182 24.14 -9.70 -1.15
CA ARG A 182 25.08 -8.91 -0.34
C ARG A 182 24.71 -7.42 -0.39
N ASP A 183 24.45 -6.90 -1.58
CA ASP A 183 24.15 -5.48 -1.79
C ASP A 183 22.74 -5.16 -1.29
N PHE A 184 21.81 -6.09 -1.43
CA PHE A 184 20.50 -6.03 -0.79
C PHE A 184 20.62 -5.93 0.74
N GLY A 185 21.55 -6.65 1.36
CA GLY A 185 21.85 -6.52 2.78
C GLY A 185 22.33 -5.14 3.19
N LEU A 186 23.10 -4.45 2.32
CA LEU A 186 23.48 -3.04 2.53
C LEU A 186 22.26 -2.12 2.44
N LEU A 187 21.41 -2.33 1.45
CA LEU A 187 20.17 -1.58 1.30
C LEU A 187 19.26 -1.74 2.52
N MET A 188 19.13 -2.94 3.06
CA MET A 188 18.29 -3.19 4.25
C MET A 188 18.84 -2.48 5.50
N ARG A 189 20.15 -2.40 5.67
CA ARG A 189 20.74 -1.60 6.76
C ARG A 189 20.42 -0.11 6.62
N TYR A 190 20.54 0.42 5.40
CA TYR A 190 20.15 1.80 5.11
C TYR A 190 18.65 2.02 5.38
N THR A 191 17.79 1.15 4.86
CA THR A 191 16.34 1.23 5.03
C THR A 191 15.94 1.22 6.50
N ASN A 192 16.53 0.31 7.31
CA ASN A 192 16.27 0.25 8.75
C ASN A 192 16.68 1.54 9.47
N ALA A 193 17.84 2.11 9.13
CA ALA A 193 18.29 3.37 9.70
C ALA A 193 17.34 4.53 9.36
N MET A 194 16.89 4.61 8.11
CA MET A 194 15.94 5.64 7.66
C MET A 194 14.55 5.45 8.29
N CYS A 195 14.06 4.23 8.37
CA CYS A 195 12.80 3.93 9.05
C CYS A 195 12.84 4.33 10.53
N HIS A 196 13.95 4.07 11.21
CA HIS A 196 14.15 4.48 12.60
C HIS A 196 14.14 6.01 12.72
N LEU A 197 14.90 6.70 11.87
CA LEU A 197 15.00 8.17 11.86
C LEU A 197 13.64 8.84 11.61
N LEU A 198 12.82 8.27 10.73
CA LEU A 198 11.52 8.82 10.33
C LEU A 198 10.34 8.29 11.16
N SER A 199 10.61 7.49 12.19
CA SER A 199 9.60 7.03 13.14
C SER A 199 9.56 7.90 14.38
N GLY A 200 8.34 8.09 14.96
CA GLY A 200 8.16 8.85 16.20
C GLY A 200 8.12 10.37 16.04
N GLY A 201 8.35 10.89 14.84
CA GLY A 201 8.21 12.31 14.54
C GLY A 201 6.76 12.70 14.24
N ARG A 202 6.54 13.99 14.03
CA ARG A 202 5.26 14.54 13.57
C ARG A 202 5.43 15.12 12.17
N ARG A 203 4.56 14.69 11.26
CA ARG A 203 4.51 15.29 9.92
C ARG A 203 3.95 16.72 10.00
N ILE A 204 4.58 17.63 9.28
CA ILE A 204 4.08 19.00 9.12
C ILE A 204 3.33 19.02 7.79
N VAL A 205 2.00 19.16 7.85
CA VAL A 205 1.12 19.21 6.69
C VAL A 205 0.45 20.57 6.60
N SER A 206 0.41 21.14 5.41
CA SER A 206 -0.17 22.47 5.13
C SER A 206 -1.55 22.42 4.49
N ALA A 207 -1.98 21.24 4.01
CA ALA A 207 -3.23 21.07 3.30
C ALA A 207 -3.88 19.73 3.62
N ALA A 208 -5.21 19.68 3.55
CA ALA A 208 -6.02 18.47 3.58
C ALA A 208 -6.76 18.33 2.25
N ILE A 209 -6.79 17.11 1.71
CA ILE A 209 -7.53 16.75 0.51
C ILE A 209 -8.66 15.81 0.92
N LEU A 210 -9.88 16.12 0.49
CA LEU A 210 -11.03 15.27 0.77
C LEU A 210 -10.89 13.93 0.03
N TYR A 211 -11.01 12.84 0.78
CA TYR A 211 -11.17 11.51 0.18
C TYR A 211 -12.62 11.33 -0.26
N HIS A 212 -12.86 11.35 -1.56
CA HIS A 212 -14.20 11.48 -2.17
C HIS A 212 -14.88 10.13 -2.45
N ALA A 213 -14.83 9.18 -1.53
CA ALA A 213 -15.43 7.85 -1.71
C ALA A 213 -16.91 7.92 -2.12
N GLU A 214 -17.68 8.83 -1.51
CA GLU A 214 -19.10 9.00 -1.82
C GLU A 214 -19.34 9.47 -3.27
N ALA A 215 -18.48 10.29 -3.82
CA ALA A 215 -18.55 10.70 -5.22
C ALA A 215 -18.36 9.49 -6.15
N GLU A 216 -17.38 8.64 -5.85
CA GLU A 216 -17.13 7.40 -6.57
C GLU A 216 -18.34 6.43 -6.47
N TRP A 217 -18.88 6.25 -5.27
CA TRP A 217 -20.03 5.37 -5.05
C TRP A 217 -21.29 5.85 -5.76
N SER A 218 -21.44 7.15 -5.99
CA SER A 218 -22.58 7.72 -6.69
C SER A 218 -22.64 7.35 -8.17
N GLY A 219 -21.47 7.12 -8.79
CA GLY A 219 -21.28 6.81 -10.19
C GLY A 219 -21.39 5.31 -10.50
N GLU A 220 -20.88 4.91 -11.65
CA GLU A 220 -20.84 3.50 -12.09
C GLU A 220 -19.62 2.75 -11.56
N GLY A 221 -18.81 3.38 -10.72
CA GLY A 221 -17.68 2.75 -10.07
C GLY A 221 -16.45 2.59 -10.96
N PHE A 222 -16.36 3.33 -12.05
CA PHE A 222 -15.13 3.44 -12.83
C PHE A 222 -14.30 4.61 -12.30
N MET A 223 -13.31 4.27 -11.52
CA MET A 223 -12.32 5.25 -11.08
C MET A 223 -11.24 5.35 -12.14
N TYR A 224 -11.09 6.53 -12.70
CA TYR A 224 -9.97 6.95 -13.52
C TYR A 224 -9.62 6.02 -14.70
N THR A 225 -10.21 6.30 -15.81
CA THR A 225 -9.66 5.89 -17.10
C THR A 225 -8.60 6.88 -17.55
#